data_96b39602dbd97a5344900eec4e321fc9
#
_entry.id   96b39602dbd97a5344900eec4e321fc9
#
_cell.length_a   1.000
_cell.length_b   1.000
_cell.length_c   1.000
_cell.angle_alpha   90.00
_cell.angle_beta   90.00
_cell.angle_gamma   90.00
#
_symmetry.space_group_name_H-M   'P 1'
#
loop_
_entity.id
_entity.type
_entity.pdbx_description
1 polymer ?
#
loop_
_entity_poly.entity_id
_entity_poly.type
_entity_poly.pdbx_seq_one_letter_code
_entity_poly.pdbx_strand_id
1 'polypeptide(L)'
;HMPAGFTAMLADHLDKVGRLRCAEAKEGEALRPGCLYLAPGDRHLLVKEGAAGLVAVLNDGPAENFCRPAVDPMLRSAVAACGGRVLAAILTGMGQDGLAGCRALAAAGGTVLAQDEASSVVWGMPGAVARAGIASAVAPVEEIAARLLAAAGETR
;
A
#
# COMPACT_ATOMS: atom_id res chain seq x y z
N HIS A 1 -1.43 -4.39 8.87
CA HIS A 1 -2.09 -4.29 10.18
C HIS A 1 -2.75 -5.62 10.62
N MET A 2 -2.52 -6.72 9.92
CA MET A 2 -3.10 -8.02 10.24
C MET A 2 -2.09 -8.91 10.95
N PRO A 3 -2.52 -9.77 11.90
CA PRO A 3 -1.64 -10.74 12.55
C PRO A 3 -1.11 -11.79 11.58
N ALA A 4 0.01 -12.43 11.97
CA ALA A 4 0.56 -13.57 11.24
C ALA A 4 -0.49 -14.68 11.07
N GLY A 5 -0.46 -15.35 9.93
CA GLY A 5 -1.43 -16.39 9.54
C GLY A 5 -2.68 -15.85 8.86
N PHE A 6 -3.24 -14.71 9.29
CA PHE A 6 -4.39 -14.11 8.62
C PHE A 6 -4.01 -13.47 7.28
N THR A 7 -2.80 -12.97 7.14
CA THR A 7 -2.29 -12.39 5.90
C THR A 7 -2.15 -13.45 4.81
N ALA A 8 -1.68 -14.65 5.14
CA ALA A 8 -1.62 -15.77 4.20
C ALA A 8 -3.03 -16.19 3.72
N MET A 9 -3.98 -16.32 4.65
CA MET A 9 -5.38 -16.66 4.31
C MET A 9 -6.02 -15.59 3.41
N LEU A 10 -5.76 -14.31 3.68
CA LEU A 10 -6.25 -13.23 2.83
C LEU A 10 -5.62 -13.26 1.45
N ALA A 11 -4.31 -13.50 1.35
CA ALA A 11 -3.61 -13.62 0.07
C ALA A 11 -4.20 -14.76 -0.77
N ASP A 12 -4.39 -15.95 -0.18
CA ASP A 12 -5.02 -17.10 -0.85
C ASP A 12 -6.45 -16.81 -1.30
N HIS A 13 -7.22 -16.07 -0.49
CA HIS A 13 -8.58 -15.68 -0.88
C HIS A 13 -8.56 -14.71 -2.06
N LEU A 14 -7.73 -13.68 -2.00
CA LEU A 14 -7.60 -12.69 -3.08
C LEU A 14 -7.09 -13.32 -4.38
N ASP A 15 -6.17 -14.29 -4.31
CA ASP A 15 -5.69 -15.02 -5.49
C ASP A 15 -6.80 -15.82 -6.18
N LYS A 16 -7.74 -16.38 -5.39
CA LYS A 16 -8.87 -17.18 -5.91
C LYS A 16 -9.99 -16.32 -6.53
N VAL A 17 -10.27 -15.14 -5.95
CA VAL A 17 -11.40 -14.30 -6.38
C VAL A 17 -10.97 -13.14 -7.29
N GLY A 18 -9.70 -12.77 -7.24
CA GLY A 18 -9.12 -11.66 -8.01
C GLY A 18 -8.68 -12.05 -9.41
N ARG A 19 -8.29 -11.04 -10.19
CA ARG A 19 -7.68 -11.22 -11.52
C ARG A 19 -6.16 -11.19 -11.47
N LEU A 20 -5.59 -10.67 -10.39
CA LEU A 20 -4.15 -10.58 -10.16
C LEU A 20 -3.70 -11.79 -9.34
N ARG A 21 -2.51 -12.28 -9.61
CA ARG A 21 -1.86 -13.27 -8.75
C ARG A 21 -1.54 -12.62 -7.41
N CYS A 22 -1.99 -13.23 -6.32
CA CYS A 22 -1.80 -12.69 -4.99
C CYS A 22 -1.05 -13.67 -4.08
N ALA A 23 -0.05 -13.20 -3.36
CA ALA A 23 0.68 -13.98 -2.36
C ALA A 23 1.21 -13.07 -1.26
N GLU A 24 1.53 -13.65 -0.09
CA GLU A 24 2.39 -12.96 0.86
C GLU A 24 3.79 -12.77 0.24
N ALA A 25 4.34 -11.56 0.40
CA ALA A 25 5.69 -11.25 -0.05
C ALA A 25 6.74 -12.09 0.70
N LYS A 26 7.78 -12.52 -0.02
CA LYS A 26 8.92 -13.27 0.54
C LYS A 26 10.18 -12.42 0.50
N GLU A 27 11.09 -12.69 1.42
CA GLU A 27 12.40 -12.01 1.46
C GLU A 27 13.15 -12.18 0.14
N GLY A 28 13.60 -11.05 -0.43
CA GLY A 28 14.36 -11.03 -1.69
C GLY A 28 13.55 -11.34 -2.95
N GLU A 29 12.22 -11.49 -2.85
CA GLU A 29 11.37 -11.82 -3.99
C GLU A 29 11.29 -10.65 -4.99
N ALA A 30 11.47 -10.95 -6.28
CA ALA A 30 11.31 -9.96 -7.34
C ALA A 30 9.84 -9.56 -7.47
N LEU A 31 9.56 -8.26 -7.38
CA LEU A 31 8.22 -7.71 -7.60
C LEU A 31 7.93 -7.65 -9.10
N ARG A 32 6.85 -8.31 -9.53
CA ARG A 32 6.50 -8.47 -10.94
C ARG A 32 5.21 -7.73 -11.27
N PRO A 33 5.09 -7.15 -12.47
CA PRO A 33 3.81 -6.64 -12.96
C PRO A 33 2.71 -7.70 -12.92
N GLY A 34 1.47 -7.29 -12.66
CA GLY A 34 0.32 -8.18 -12.60
C GLY A 34 0.25 -9.04 -11.33
N CYS A 35 1.09 -8.77 -10.33
CA CYS A 35 1.08 -9.46 -9.05
C CYS A 35 0.73 -8.51 -7.91
N LEU A 36 0.00 -9.03 -6.94
CA LEU A 36 -0.35 -8.37 -5.69
C LEU A 36 0.46 -9.03 -4.56
N TYR A 37 1.23 -8.24 -3.86
CA TYR A 37 2.06 -8.71 -2.74
C TYR A 37 1.50 -8.20 -1.42
N LEU A 38 1.13 -9.12 -0.53
CA LEU A 38 0.65 -8.79 0.80
C LEU A 38 1.81 -8.77 1.79
N ALA A 39 1.89 -7.74 2.62
CA ALA A 39 2.84 -7.73 3.72
C ALA A 39 2.52 -8.86 4.71
N PRO A 40 3.45 -9.78 5.01
CA PRO A 40 3.21 -10.83 5.99
C PRO A 40 3.05 -10.24 7.40
N GLY A 41 2.20 -10.86 8.21
CA GLY A 41 2.05 -10.46 9.60
C GLY A 41 3.36 -10.53 10.36
N ASP A 42 3.52 -9.67 11.35
CA ASP A 42 4.70 -9.49 12.21
C ASP A 42 5.97 -8.99 11.53
N ARG A 43 5.95 -8.66 10.24
CA ARG A 43 7.09 -8.09 9.50
C ARG A 43 6.68 -6.89 8.66
N HIS A 44 7.51 -5.86 8.58
CA HIS A 44 7.32 -4.79 7.62
C HIS A 44 7.71 -5.25 6.22
N LEU A 45 6.88 -4.95 5.23
CA LEU A 45 7.22 -5.08 3.81
C LEU A 45 7.87 -3.79 3.33
N LEU A 46 9.07 -3.89 2.80
CA LEU A 46 9.80 -2.79 2.17
C LEU A 46 10.01 -3.11 0.69
N VAL A 47 10.16 -2.07 -0.12
CA VAL A 47 10.52 -2.15 -1.54
C VAL A 47 11.93 -1.64 -1.72
N LYS A 48 12.79 -2.39 -2.40
CA LYS A 48 14.15 -1.97 -2.75
C LYS A 48 14.44 -2.20 -4.22
N GLU A 49 15.39 -1.45 -4.74
CA GLU A 49 15.97 -1.70 -6.04
C GLU A 49 16.94 -2.89 -5.97
N GLY A 50 16.74 -3.88 -6.82
CA GLY A 50 17.58 -5.05 -6.99
C GLY A 50 18.25 -5.07 -8.35
N ALA A 51 19.10 -6.06 -8.62
CA ALA A 51 19.86 -6.16 -9.86
C ALA A 51 18.98 -6.28 -11.13
N ALA A 52 17.78 -6.86 -11.00
CA ALA A 52 16.86 -7.11 -12.12
C ALA A 52 15.50 -6.39 -11.95
N GLY A 53 15.42 -5.35 -11.14
CA GLY A 53 14.20 -4.62 -10.84
C GLY A 53 13.90 -4.54 -9.35
N LEU A 54 12.66 -4.23 -9.01
CA LEU A 54 12.26 -4.08 -7.61
C LEU A 54 12.15 -5.44 -6.91
N VAL A 55 12.54 -5.46 -5.64
CA VAL A 55 12.46 -6.63 -4.77
C VAL A 55 11.74 -6.30 -3.47
N ALA A 56 11.01 -7.28 -2.93
CA ALA A 56 10.46 -7.24 -1.59
C ALA A 56 11.56 -7.50 -0.56
N VAL A 57 11.57 -6.73 0.50
CA VAL A 57 12.45 -6.94 1.67
C VAL A 57 11.59 -6.96 2.91
N LEU A 58 11.75 -7.99 3.73
CA LEU A 58 11.02 -8.13 4.97
C LEU A 58 11.89 -7.63 6.13
N ASN A 59 11.31 -6.79 6.98
CA ASN A 59 12.03 -6.10 8.04
C ASN A 59 11.38 -6.35 9.40
N ASP A 60 12.18 -6.75 10.38
CA ASP A 60 11.75 -7.04 11.76
C ASP A 60 11.93 -5.84 12.70
N GLY A 61 12.09 -4.64 12.15
CA GLY A 61 12.20 -3.39 12.92
C GLY A 61 11.01 -3.16 13.86
N PRO A 62 11.11 -2.17 14.75
CA PRO A 62 10.04 -1.88 15.71
C PRO A 62 8.73 -1.55 15.01
N ALA A 63 7.61 -1.85 15.68
CA ALA A 63 6.29 -1.47 15.20
C ALA A 63 6.20 0.05 14.99
N GLU A 64 5.59 0.48 13.90
CA GLU A 64 5.25 1.88 13.62
C GLU A 64 3.74 2.07 13.71
N ASN A 65 3.29 3.17 14.32
CA ASN A 65 1.87 3.40 14.60
C ASN A 65 1.21 2.22 15.33
N PHE A 66 1.97 1.57 16.23
CA PHE A 66 1.57 0.36 16.98
C PHE A 66 1.33 -0.89 16.12
N CYS A 67 1.72 -0.86 14.85
CA CYS A 67 1.49 -1.95 13.88
C CYS A 67 2.80 -2.46 13.27
N ARG A 68 2.83 -3.79 13.04
CA ARG A 68 3.80 -4.46 12.19
C ARG A 68 3.11 -5.65 11.52
N PRO A 69 2.89 -5.61 10.19
CA PRO A 69 3.32 -4.57 9.25
C PRO A 69 2.63 -3.22 9.44
N ALA A 70 3.31 -2.14 9.00
CA ALA A 70 2.78 -0.79 8.91
C ALA A 70 2.96 -0.22 7.50
N VAL A 71 2.15 0.77 7.14
CA VAL A 71 2.15 1.39 5.81
C VAL A 71 3.30 2.37 5.63
N ASP A 72 3.63 3.15 6.66
CA ASP A 72 4.68 4.17 6.58
C ASP A 72 6.05 3.64 6.14
N PRO A 73 6.60 2.52 6.71
CA PRO A 73 7.86 1.95 6.24
C PRO A 73 7.83 1.51 4.78
N MET A 74 6.71 0.91 4.34
CA MET A 74 6.53 0.47 2.97
C MET A 74 6.56 1.64 2.00
N LEU A 75 5.78 2.70 2.26
CA LEU A 75 5.73 3.86 1.38
C LEU A 75 7.07 4.61 1.34
N ARG A 76 7.74 4.80 2.48
CA ARG A 76 9.08 5.44 2.49
C ARG A 76 10.10 4.64 1.67
N SER A 77 10.09 3.33 1.78
CA SER A 77 10.99 2.47 0.99
C SER A 77 10.63 2.48 -0.50
N ALA A 78 9.34 2.49 -0.86
CA ALA A 78 8.90 2.61 -2.23
C ALA A 78 9.32 3.95 -2.85
N VAL A 79 9.22 5.06 -2.10
CA VAL A 79 9.72 6.37 -2.54
C VAL A 79 11.22 6.36 -2.74
N ALA A 80 11.98 5.72 -1.83
CA ALA A 80 13.42 5.61 -1.96
C ALA A 80 13.84 4.80 -3.21
N ALA A 81 13.10 3.75 -3.55
CA ALA A 81 13.37 2.90 -4.71
C ALA A 81 12.85 3.46 -6.04
N CYS A 82 11.71 4.17 -6.03
CA CYS A 82 10.99 4.56 -7.25
C CYS A 82 10.88 6.09 -7.43
N GLY A 83 11.26 6.89 -6.45
CA GLY A 83 10.97 8.33 -6.43
C GLY A 83 9.45 8.58 -6.46
N GLY A 84 9.02 9.55 -7.27
CA GLY A 84 7.61 9.87 -7.45
C GLY A 84 6.81 8.91 -8.34
N ARG A 85 7.42 7.85 -8.88
CA ARG A 85 6.72 6.86 -9.73
C ARG A 85 5.98 5.82 -8.90
N VAL A 86 5.20 6.30 -7.95
CA VAL A 86 4.37 5.49 -7.05
C VAL A 86 2.98 6.09 -6.98
N LEU A 87 1.96 5.25 -7.04
CA LEU A 87 0.58 5.58 -6.75
C LEU A 87 0.20 4.85 -5.46
N ALA A 88 -0.18 5.61 -4.44
CA ALA A 88 -0.68 5.07 -3.18
C ALA A 88 -2.19 5.28 -3.05
N ALA A 89 -2.89 4.29 -2.52
CA ALA A 89 -4.30 4.42 -2.13
C ALA A 89 -4.42 4.09 -0.63
N ILE A 90 -4.95 5.04 0.14
CA ILE A 90 -5.22 4.86 1.57
C ILE A 90 -6.72 4.68 1.73
N LEU A 91 -7.09 3.49 2.16
CA LEU A 91 -8.48 3.08 2.33
C LEU A 91 -8.88 3.13 3.80
N THR A 92 -10.18 2.86 4.03
CA THR A 92 -10.75 2.79 5.38
C THR A 92 -9.82 2.10 6.37
N GLY A 93 -9.63 2.69 7.53
CA GLY A 93 -8.74 2.18 8.57
C GLY A 93 -8.64 3.13 9.75
N MET A 94 -8.39 2.57 10.93
CA MET A 94 -8.24 3.31 12.16
C MET A 94 -6.82 3.89 12.31
N GLY A 95 -6.71 5.06 12.95
CA GLY A 95 -5.42 5.71 13.22
C GLY A 95 -4.94 6.59 12.07
N GLN A 96 -3.63 6.71 11.91
CA GLN A 96 -3.01 7.60 10.94
C GLN A 96 -1.81 6.98 10.21
N ASP A 97 -1.64 5.67 10.30
CA ASP A 97 -0.55 4.99 9.58
C ASP A 97 -0.69 5.24 8.07
N GLY A 98 0.44 5.42 7.40
CA GLY A 98 0.51 5.83 6.00
C GLY A 98 0.59 7.35 5.80
N LEU A 99 0.28 8.19 6.81
CA LEU A 99 0.35 9.64 6.67
C LEU A 99 1.77 10.13 6.41
N ALA A 100 2.77 9.64 7.16
CA ALA A 100 4.16 10.04 6.99
C ALA A 100 4.72 9.55 5.65
N GLY A 101 4.40 8.32 5.25
CA GLY A 101 4.77 7.77 3.95
C GLY A 101 4.13 8.52 2.79
N CYS A 102 2.84 8.89 2.90
CA CYS A 102 2.14 9.70 1.90
C CYS A 102 2.73 11.12 1.78
N ARG A 103 3.16 11.74 2.89
CA ARG A 103 3.88 13.03 2.84
C ARG A 103 5.18 12.91 2.05
N ALA A 104 5.97 11.87 2.30
CA ALA A 104 7.19 11.62 1.54
C ALA A 104 6.90 11.37 0.06
N LEU A 105 5.85 10.61 -0.26
CA LEU A 105 5.44 10.34 -1.62
C LEU A 105 4.96 11.61 -2.36
N ALA A 106 4.11 12.41 -1.74
CA ALA A 106 3.64 13.68 -2.32
C ALA A 106 4.80 14.66 -2.55
N ALA A 107 5.74 14.75 -1.60
CA ALA A 107 6.95 15.59 -1.75
C ALA A 107 7.85 15.11 -2.91
N ALA A 108 7.86 13.82 -3.22
CA ALA A 108 8.57 13.25 -4.36
C ALA A 108 7.79 13.37 -5.70
N GLY A 109 6.60 13.97 -5.70
CA GLY A 109 5.76 14.14 -6.89
C GLY A 109 4.91 12.92 -7.26
N GLY A 110 4.74 11.98 -6.32
CA GLY A 110 3.89 10.80 -6.52
C GLY A 110 2.41 11.09 -6.29
N THR A 111 1.57 10.13 -6.61
CA THR A 111 0.11 10.24 -6.53
C THR A 111 -0.41 9.57 -5.25
N VAL A 112 -1.21 10.29 -4.50
CA VAL A 112 -1.87 9.78 -3.27
C VAL A 112 -3.38 9.88 -3.44
N LEU A 113 -4.07 8.75 -3.36
CA LEU A 113 -5.52 8.66 -3.32
C LEU A 113 -5.97 8.36 -1.90
N ALA A 114 -7.01 9.02 -1.42
CA ALA A 114 -7.61 8.75 -0.13
C ALA A 114 -9.08 8.42 -0.29
N GLN A 115 -9.56 7.39 0.42
CA GLN A 115 -10.99 7.08 0.44
C GLN A 115 -11.75 8.21 1.16
N ASP A 116 -12.92 8.56 0.63
CA ASP A 116 -13.79 9.57 1.23
C ASP A 116 -14.44 9.08 2.55
N GLU A 117 -15.00 10.01 3.30
CA GLU A 117 -15.66 9.71 4.57
C GLU A 117 -16.93 8.88 4.36
N ALA A 118 -17.71 9.22 3.33
CA ALA A 118 -19.03 8.63 3.09
C ALA A 118 -18.96 7.12 2.79
N SER A 119 -17.92 6.66 2.08
CA SER A 119 -17.75 5.23 1.76
C SER A 119 -16.84 4.50 2.76
N SER A 120 -16.24 5.20 3.74
CA SER A 120 -15.34 4.60 4.73
C SER A 120 -16.12 4.04 5.92
N VAL A 121 -15.80 2.82 6.34
CA VAL A 121 -16.29 2.28 7.62
C VAL A 121 -15.64 3.02 8.79
N VAL A 122 -14.34 3.29 8.69
CA VAL A 122 -13.58 4.11 9.65
C VAL A 122 -12.70 5.07 8.86
N TRP A 123 -12.99 6.36 8.96
CA TRP A 123 -12.26 7.41 8.23
C TRP A 123 -11.08 7.97 9.04
N GLY A 124 -10.26 7.06 9.63
CA GLY A 124 -9.06 7.42 10.38
C GLY A 124 -7.87 7.67 9.46
N MET A 125 -7.32 6.61 8.89
CA MET A 125 -6.16 6.66 7.99
C MET A 125 -6.40 7.55 6.77
N PRO A 126 -7.45 7.35 5.95
CA PRO A 126 -7.68 8.20 4.79
C PRO A 126 -8.04 9.63 5.19
N GLY A 127 -8.77 9.81 6.29
CA GLY A 127 -9.10 11.13 6.84
C GLY A 127 -7.86 11.90 7.30
N ALA A 128 -6.86 11.24 7.87
CA ALA A 128 -5.60 11.88 8.23
C ALA A 128 -4.87 12.41 7.00
N VAL A 129 -4.84 11.64 5.91
CA VAL A 129 -4.23 12.03 4.63
C VAL A 129 -5.01 13.17 3.97
N ALA A 130 -6.35 13.09 3.95
CA ALA A 130 -7.22 14.13 3.37
C ALA A 130 -7.08 15.47 4.12
N ARG A 131 -7.16 15.45 5.46
CA ARG A 131 -7.00 16.64 6.30
C ARG A 131 -5.61 17.28 6.21
N ALA A 132 -4.59 16.49 5.90
CA ALA A 132 -3.24 16.99 5.67
C ALA A 132 -3.06 17.72 4.33
N GLY A 133 -4.05 17.67 3.43
CA GLY A 133 -4.03 18.33 2.12
C GLY A 133 -3.01 17.75 1.13
N ILE A 134 -2.60 16.48 1.33
CA ILE A 134 -1.59 15.82 0.50
C ILE A 134 -2.17 14.79 -0.46
N ALA A 135 -3.48 14.52 -0.37
CA ALA A 135 -4.17 13.66 -1.31
C ALA A 135 -4.28 14.35 -2.68
N SER A 136 -3.90 13.65 -3.74
CA SER A 136 -4.15 14.07 -5.14
C SER A 136 -5.64 13.99 -5.47
N ALA A 137 -6.37 13.08 -4.83
CA ALA A 137 -7.83 13.00 -4.86
C ALA A 137 -8.36 12.30 -3.60
N VAL A 138 -9.56 12.74 -3.18
CA VAL A 138 -10.38 12.08 -2.16
C VAL A 138 -11.65 11.61 -2.87
N ALA A 139 -11.93 10.30 -2.86
CA ALA A 139 -12.97 9.72 -3.68
C ALA A 139 -13.58 8.45 -3.04
N PRO A 140 -14.79 8.03 -3.46
CA PRO A 140 -15.35 6.73 -3.10
C PRO A 140 -14.45 5.57 -3.51
N VAL A 141 -14.55 4.44 -2.80
CA VAL A 141 -13.68 3.27 -3.03
C VAL A 141 -13.79 2.73 -4.47
N GLU A 142 -14.95 2.80 -5.08
CA GLU A 142 -15.18 2.37 -6.47
C GLU A 142 -14.42 3.24 -7.47
N GLU A 143 -14.37 4.55 -7.23
CA GLU A 143 -13.60 5.47 -8.07
C GLU A 143 -12.09 5.28 -7.87
N ILE A 144 -11.64 5.04 -6.65
CA ILE A 144 -10.24 4.70 -6.36
C ILE A 144 -9.84 3.43 -7.12
N ALA A 145 -10.69 2.39 -7.09
CA ALA A 145 -10.44 1.15 -7.82
C ALA A 145 -10.32 1.40 -9.33
N ALA A 146 -11.22 2.21 -9.92
CA ALA A 146 -11.16 2.58 -11.33
C ALA A 146 -9.86 3.32 -11.69
N ARG A 147 -9.41 4.26 -10.84
CA ARG A 147 -8.16 5.00 -11.03
C ARG A 147 -6.92 4.10 -10.94
N LEU A 148 -6.92 3.12 -10.00
CA LEU A 148 -5.84 2.14 -9.88
C LEU A 148 -5.74 1.26 -11.13
N LEU A 149 -6.87 0.76 -11.65
CA LEU A 149 -6.93 -0.05 -12.87
C LEU A 149 -6.45 0.74 -14.08
N ALA A 150 -6.90 1.99 -14.23
CA ALA A 150 -6.46 2.86 -15.32
C ALA A 150 -4.94 3.12 -15.27
N ALA A 151 -4.37 3.35 -14.09
CA ALA A 151 -2.95 3.55 -13.91
C ALA A 151 -2.12 2.28 -14.19
N ALA A 152 -2.71 1.10 -13.95
CA ALA A 152 -2.08 -0.19 -14.28
C ALA A 152 -2.16 -0.54 -15.78
N GLY A 153 -2.81 0.29 -16.61
CA GLY A 153 -3.01 0.02 -18.03
C GLY A 153 -4.13 -0.98 -18.34
N GLU A 154 -4.92 -1.35 -17.36
CA GLU A 154 -6.11 -2.18 -17.52
C GLU A 154 -7.34 -1.28 -17.78
N THR A 155 -7.60 -0.98 -19.04
CA THR A 155 -8.91 -0.45 -19.45
C THR A 155 -9.92 -1.60 -19.50
N ARG A 156 -11.10 -1.40 -18.90
CA ARG A 156 -12.26 -2.32 -19.05
C ARG A 156 -12.73 -2.35 -20.48
#